data_5d5e4f2a0bd19dc1166df16f39a3f869
#
_entry.id   5d5e4f2a0bd19dc1166df16f39a3f869
#
_cell.length_a   1.000
_cell.length_b   1.000
_cell.length_c   1.000
_cell.angle_alpha   90.00
_cell.angle_beta   90.00
_cell.angle_gamma   90.00
#
_symmetry.space_group_name_H-M   'P 1'
#
loop_
_entity.id
_entity.type
_entity.pdbx_description
1 polymer ?
#
loop_
_entity_poly.entity_id
_entity_poly.type
_entity_poly.pdbx_seq_one_letter_code
_entity_poly.pdbx_strand_id
1 'polypeptide(L)'
;MTPAPYRFQQLSREDFESVAARHPGVVIPLEQTPYWADFETSLGREPYGIWAYYDGDKLVASASYLRSRRRLRPSLVVVNGPTWFTERTPEAEARLVATVQEQFRADPAVDPLYVRMQVEHVSPPVTGPLEHGWYEREIVVDLTPDTEKIFAAFRPNARNLIRKAEKLGVEVRTVERERWAEVFRTELFPIMQETAARDGFSSFDSVFYETLLTELGDHLRLMVAYVEGKPVSWLITTEYRGYAVYYFAASSRDARKTNAPYLLLWEAFKVLKEAGNTACGLTGIESENYPSLANVTTFKRNFSKTVVTVPTTYDIPLHPLRYRALETALRLRREAPGMLRRVRTGLKRGPGAKAGRD
;
A
#
# COMPACT_ATOMS: atom_id res chain seq x y z
N MET A 1 -16.43 -24.43 20.88
CA MET A 1 -15.09 -24.43 21.50
C MET A 1 -14.19 -23.57 20.62
N THR A 2 -13.49 -22.60 21.19
CA THR A 2 -12.48 -21.84 20.45
C THR A 2 -11.33 -22.80 20.13
N PRO A 3 -10.86 -22.91 18.87
CA PRO A 3 -9.74 -23.77 18.54
C PRO A 3 -8.49 -23.32 19.29
N ALA A 4 -7.61 -24.27 19.62
CA ALA A 4 -6.35 -23.95 20.28
C ALA A 4 -5.53 -22.97 19.43
N PRO A 5 -4.85 -22.00 20.04
CA PRO A 5 -4.05 -21.01 19.31
C PRO A 5 -2.93 -21.69 18.50
N TYR A 6 -2.45 -21.02 17.47
CA TYR A 6 -1.25 -21.43 16.75
C TYR A 6 -0.01 -21.29 17.66
N ARG A 7 0.95 -22.18 17.52
CA ARG A 7 2.30 -21.90 18.05
C ARG A 7 2.89 -20.74 17.25
N PHE A 8 3.51 -19.79 17.90
CA PHE A 8 4.14 -18.66 17.23
C PHE A 8 5.61 -18.53 17.65
N GLN A 9 6.41 -18.03 16.70
CA GLN A 9 7.85 -17.87 16.87
C GLN A 9 8.31 -16.63 16.12
N GLN A 10 9.15 -15.82 16.75
CA GLN A 10 9.81 -14.72 16.06
C GLN A 10 10.89 -15.29 15.12
N LEU A 11 10.93 -14.78 13.91
CA LEU A 11 11.92 -15.18 12.92
C LEU A 11 13.12 -14.22 12.94
N SER A 12 14.31 -14.79 12.91
CA SER A 12 15.51 -14.07 12.50
C SER A 12 15.45 -13.78 10.99
N ARG A 13 16.35 -12.94 10.48
CA ARG A 13 16.49 -12.73 9.03
C ARG A 13 16.79 -14.05 8.30
N GLU A 14 17.70 -14.85 8.83
CA GLU A 14 18.07 -16.14 8.24
C GLU A 14 16.90 -17.12 8.22
N ASP A 15 16.15 -17.22 9.33
CA ASP A 15 14.94 -18.05 9.40
C ASP A 15 13.89 -17.60 8.40
N PHE A 16 13.68 -16.28 8.26
CA PHE A 16 12.75 -15.72 7.29
C PHE A 16 13.13 -16.11 5.86
N GLU A 17 14.40 -15.92 5.47
CA GLU A 17 14.88 -16.29 4.14
C GLU A 17 14.76 -17.79 3.88
N SER A 18 15.05 -18.62 4.88
CA SER A 18 14.83 -20.06 4.82
C SER A 18 13.36 -20.43 4.60
N VAL A 19 12.44 -19.74 5.30
CA VAL A 19 10.99 -19.91 5.11
C VAL A 19 10.58 -19.50 3.71
N ALA A 20 11.00 -18.33 3.25
CA ALA A 20 10.67 -17.82 1.93
C ALA A 20 11.19 -18.74 0.81
N ALA A 21 12.41 -19.28 0.96
CA ALA A 21 13.01 -20.20 0.00
C ALA A 21 12.23 -21.52 -0.13
N ARG A 22 11.66 -22.03 0.97
CA ARG A 22 10.86 -23.26 0.97
C ARG A 22 9.46 -23.12 0.39
N HIS A 23 8.99 -21.85 0.17
CA HIS A 23 7.65 -21.56 -0.35
C HIS A 23 7.72 -20.66 -1.60
N PRO A 24 8.35 -21.12 -2.71
CA PRO A 24 8.59 -20.28 -3.89
C PRO A 24 7.32 -19.82 -4.60
N GLY A 25 6.19 -20.51 -4.39
CA GLY A 25 4.89 -20.15 -4.99
C GLY A 25 4.08 -19.13 -4.19
N VAL A 26 4.56 -18.70 -3.01
CA VAL A 26 3.85 -17.75 -2.17
C VAL A 26 4.35 -16.33 -2.48
N VAL A 27 3.43 -15.44 -2.82
CA VAL A 27 3.73 -14.01 -2.95
C VAL A 27 3.87 -13.43 -1.55
N ILE A 28 5.06 -12.95 -1.25
CA ILE A 28 5.37 -12.26 0.01
C ILE A 28 5.52 -10.79 -0.32
N PRO A 29 4.62 -9.92 0.16
CA PRO A 29 4.78 -8.46 -0.01
C PRO A 29 6.11 -7.98 0.59
N LEU A 30 6.77 -7.03 -0.07
CA LEU A 30 8.06 -6.51 0.40
C LEU A 30 7.94 -5.92 1.81
N GLU A 31 6.78 -5.36 2.18
CA GLU A 31 6.47 -4.84 3.51
C GLU A 31 6.45 -5.92 4.61
N GLN A 32 6.38 -7.19 4.21
CA GLN A 32 6.41 -8.33 5.13
C GLN A 32 7.82 -8.93 5.29
N THR A 33 8.86 -8.25 4.80
CA THR A 33 10.25 -8.74 4.79
C THR A 33 11.15 -8.02 5.80
N PRO A 34 12.30 -8.60 6.16
CA PRO A 34 13.32 -7.92 6.96
C PRO A 34 13.90 -6.67 6.28
N TYR A 35 13.92 -6.61 4.95
CA TYR A 35 14.40 -5.46 4.18
C TYR A 35 13.51 -4.24 4.42
N TRP A 36 12.20 -4.43 4.44
CA TRP A 36 11.27 -3.35 4.78
C TRP A 36 11.40 -2.91 6.24
N ALA A 37 11.68 -3.84 7.15
CA ALA A 37 11.93 -3.51 8.55
C ALA A 37 13.17 -2.63 8.72
N ASP A 38 14.24 -2.85 7.95
CA ASP A 38 15.43 -2.00 7.95
C ASP A 38 15.08 -0.59 7.45
N PHE A 39 14.35 -0.49 6.32
CA PHE A 39 13.86 0.78 5.82
C PHE A 39 13.03 1.56 6.85
N GLU A 40 12.11 0.88 7.55
CA GLU A 40 11.31 1.51 8.60
C GLU A 40 12.19 1.99 9.77
N THR A 41 13.24 1.23 10.11
CA THR A 41 14.22 1.62 11.12
C THR A 41 14.97 2.88 10.71
N SER A 42 15.40 2.98 9.46
CA SER A 42 16.11 4.17 8.92
C SER A 42 15.21 5.41 8.90
N LEU A 43 13.88 5.24 8.86
CA LEU A 43 12.91 6.31 9.05
C LEU A 43 12.63 6.65 10.54
N GLY A 44 13.36 6.04 11.47
CA GLY A 44 13.15 6.22 12.90
C GLY A 44 11.86 5.58 13.44
N ARG A 45 11.32 4.60 12.71
CA ARG A 45 10.18 3.80 13.15
C ARG A 45 10.69 2.53 13.86
N GLU A 46 9.80 1.84 14.56
CA GLU A 46 10.17 0.67 15.38
C GLU A 46 9.52 -0.60 14.83
N PRO A 47 10.22 -1.39 14.00
CA PRO A 47 9.80 -2.76 13.74
C PRO A 47 9.76 -3.55 15.04
N TYR A 48 8.67 -4.28 15.25
CA TYR A 48 8.53 -5.17 16.41
C TYR A 48 9.04 -6.58 16.11
N GLY A 49 9.19 -6.90 14.83
CA GLY A 49 9.71 -8.17 14.33
C GLY A 49 8.74 -8.90 13.42
N ILE A 50 9.25 -9.97 12.82
CA ILE A 50 8.47 -10.86 11.96
C ILE A 50 8.17 -12.12 12.75
N TRP A 51 6.91 -12.52 12.78
CA TRP A 51 6.44 -13.68 13.52
C TRP A 51 5.81 -14.69 12.59
N ALA A 52 6.17 -15.97 12.78
CA ALA A 52 5.58 -17.10 12.08
C ALA A 52 4.60 -17.83 12.98
N TYR A 53 3.52 -18.34 12.40
CA TYR A 53 2.43 -19.04 13.06
C TYR A 53 2.31 -20.46 12.52
N TYR A 54 2.29 -21.45 13.40
CA TYR A 54 2.37 -22.86 13.07
C TYR A 54 1.19 -23.64 13.63
N ASP A 55 0.67 -24.56 12.82
CA ASP A 55 -0.24 -25.63 13.23
C ASP A 55 0.57 -26.94 13.34
N GLY A 56 0.94 -27.34 14.56
CA GLY A 56 2.01 -28.30 14.75
C GLY A 56 3.32 -27.79 14.16
N ASP A 57 3.86 -28.52 13.18
CA ASP A 57 5.08 -28.15 12.44
C ASP A 57 4.78 -27.43 11.11
N LYS A 58 3.51 -27.34 10.72
CA LYS A 58 3.10 -26.73 9.47
C LYS A 58 3.02 -25.20 9.62
N LEU A 59 3.82 -24.48 8.83
CA LEU A 59 3.71 -23.03 8.75
C LEU A 59 2.39 -22.65 8.11
N VAL A 60 1.62 -21.79 8.78
CA VAL A 60 0.31 -21.30 8.35
C VAL A 60 0.40 -19.87 7.79
N ALA A 61 1.01 -18.99 8.55
CA ALA A 61 1.14 -17.58 8.19
C ALA A 61 2.41 -16.95 8.79
N SER A 62 2.80 -15.80 8.27
CA SER A 62 3.75 -14.90 8.93
C SER A 62 3.28 -13.46 8.87
N ALA A 63 3.70 -12.65 9.84
CA ALA A 63 3.38 -11.24 9.87
C ALA A 63 4.55 -10.40 10.40
N SER A 64 4.86 -9.32 9.66
CA SER A 64 5.80 -8.28 10.07
C SER A 64 5.05 -7.18 10.79
N TYR A 65 5.39 -6.95 12.05
CA TYR A 65 4.74 -5.98 12.91
C TYR A 65 5.58 -4.72 13.04
N LEU A 66 4.92 -3.57 12.83
CA LEU A 66 5.49 -2.25 13.03
C LEU A 66 4.79 -1.58 14.21
N ARG A 67 5.54 -1.06 15.18
CA ARG A 67 4.99 -0.31 16.30
C ARG A 67 4.58 1.09 15.87
N SER A 68 3.31 1.43 16.10
CA SER A 68 2.82 2.80 15.93
C SER A 68 3.01 3.61 17.22
N ARG A 69 3.84 4.66 17.16
CA ARG A 69 4.13 5.55 18.31
C ARG A 69 3.07 6.63 18.56
N ARG A 70 1.88 6.53 17.99
CA ARG A 70 0.84 7.52 18.28
C ARG A 70 0.46 7.46 19.76
N ARG A 71 0.90 8.45 20.53
CA ARG A 71 0.85 8.52 22.00
C ARG A 71 -0.51 8.10 22.61
N LEU A 72 -1.62 8.40 21.94
CA LEU A 72 -2.97 8.06 22.41
C LEU A 72 -3.53 6.79 21.76
N ARG A 73 -2.78 6.12 20.88
CA ARG A 73 -3.21 4.96 20.09
C ARG A 73 -2.06 3.99 19.85
N PRO A 74 -1.44 3.47 20.93
CA PRO A 74 -0.38 2.49 20.74
C PRO A 74 -0.96 1.28 20.03
N SER A 75 -0.33 0.88 18.94
CA SER A 75 -0.81 -0.25 18.13
C SER A 75 0.34 -0.92 17.42
N LEU A 76 0.11 -2.16 17.02
CA LEU A 76 0.93 -2.87 16.07
C LEU A 76 0.23 -2.86 14.71
N VAL A 77 0.98 -2.61 13.65
CA VAL A 77 0.46 -2.54 12.28
C VAL A 77 1.20 -3.56 11.42
N VAL A 78 0.43 -4.34 10.68
CA VAL A 78 0.91 -5.28 9.66
C VAL A 78 0.54 -4.69 8.30
N VAL A 79 1.53 -4.20 7.56
CA VAL A 79 1.33 -3.57 6.25
C VAL A 79 1.29 -4.65 5.17
N ASN A 80 0.24 -4.69 4.36
CA ASN A 80 0.05 -5.67 3.27
C ASN A 80 0.22 -7.14 3.71
N GLY A 81 -0.27 -7.46 4.91
CA GLY A 81 -0.16 -8.78 5.49
C GLY A 81 -1.28 -9.11 6.48
N PRO A 82 -1.29 -10.32 7.04
CA PRO A 82 -0.23 -11.34 7.05
C PRO A 82 -0.04 -12.06 5.70
N THR A 83 1.16 -12.65 5.51
CA THR A 83 1.42 -13.59 4.42
C THR A 83 0.91 -14.97 4.82
N TRP A 84 0.12 -15.60 3.95
CA TRP A 84 -0.42 -16.94 4.15
C TRP A 84 0.36 -17.98 3.34
N PHE A 85 0.73 -19.07 4.00
CA PHE A 85 1.44 -20.21 3.41
C PHE A 85 0.53 -21.43 3.22
N THR A 86 -0.70 -21.33 3.74
CA THR A 86 -1.78 -22.31 3.55
C THR A 86 -3.01 -21.62 3.03
N GLU A 87 -4.04 -22.39 2.69
CA GLU A 87 -5.34 -21.84 2.33
C GLU A 87 -5.89 -20.97 3.48
N ARG A 88 -6.36 -19.80 3.13
CA ARG A 88 -6.94 -18.83 4.05
C ARG A 88 -8.43 -19.11 4.21
N THR A 89 -8.78 -19.99 5.15
CA THR A 89 -10.18 -20.29 5.47
C THR A 89 -10.69 -19.42 6.63
N PRO A 90 -12.02 -19.24 6.76
CA PRO A 90 -12.59 -18.51 7.91
C PRO A 90 -12.10 -19.03 9.27
N GLU A 91 -11.97 -20.35 9.43
CA GLU A 91 -11.53 -20.98 10.65
C GLU A 91 -10.05 -20.72 10.93
N ALA A 92 -9.20 -20.84 9.88
CA ALA A 92 -7.77 -20.56 9.99
C ALA A 92 -7.52 -19.10 10.37
N GLU A 93 -8.27 -18.18 9.76
CA GLU A 93 -8.14 -16.76 10.04
C GLU A 93 -8.66 -16.38 11.43
N ALA A 94 -9.81 -16.92 11.85
CA ALA A 94 -10.32 -16.73 13.21
C ALA A 94 -9.34 -17.23 14.28
N ARG A 95 -8.70 -18.38 14.01
CA ARG A 95 -7.65 -18.94 14.87
C ARG A 95 -6.40 -18.06 14.92
N LEU A 96 -5.96 -17.49 13.77
CA LEU A 96 -4.86 -16.54 13.73
C LEU A 96 -5.18 -15.28 14.54
N VAL A 97 -6.38 -14.71 14.38
CA VAL A 97 -6.84 -13.55 15.15
C VAL A 97 -6.80 -13.83 16.66
N ALA A 98 -7.29 -14.98 17.09
CA ALA A 98 -7.25 -15.40 18.51
C ALA A 98 -5.80 -15.53 19.02
N THR A 99 -4.92 -16.13 18.21
CA THR A 99 -3.50 -16.27 18.53
C THR A 99 -2.81 -14.92 18.68
N VAL A 100 -3.05 -14.00 17.76
CA VAL A 100 -2.51 -12.63 17.80
C VAL A 100 -3.00 -11.88 19.05
N GLN A 101 -4.27 -12.06 19.44
CA GLN A 101 -4.78 -11.47 20.67
C GLN A 101 -4.10 -12.03 21.92
N GLU A 102 -3.91 -13.33 22.00
CA GLU A 102 -3.23 -13.99 23.13
C GLU A 102 -1.78 -13.53 23.23
N GLN A 103 -1.05 -13.56 22.10
CA GLN A 103 0.35 -13.17 22.01
C GLN A 103 0.60 -11.76 22.56
N PHE A 104 -0.18 -10.77 22.10
CA PHE A 104 0.11 -9.36 22.40
C PHE A 104 -0.61 -8.82 23.64
N ARG A 105 -1.64 -9.49 24.15
CA ARG A 105 -2.21 -9.17 25.49
C ARG A 105 -1.25 -9.50 26.61
N ALA A 106 -0.45 -10.53 26.44
CA ALA A 106 0.50 -11.01 27.45
C ALA A 106 1.84 -10.25 27.39
N ASP A 107 2.05 -9.38 26.40
CA ASP A 107 3.31 -8.66 26.22
C ASP A 107 3.30 -7.27 26.86
N PRO A 108 3.88 -7.11 28.08
CA PRO A 108 3.89 -5.85 28.80
C PRO A 108 4.83 -4.81 28.14
N ALA A 109 5.77 -5.23 27.28
CA ALA A 109 6.75 -4.35 26.67
C ALA A 109 6.13 -3.44 25.59
N VAL A 110 5.01 -3.85 24.99
CA VAL A 110 4.33 -3.13 23.92
C VAL A 110 3.02 -2.50 24.37
N ASP A 111 2.24 -3.16 25.24
CA ASP A 111 0.86 -2.78 25.65
C ASP A 111 0.05 -2.12 24.51
N PRO A 112 -0.07 -2.77 23.34
CA PRO A 112 -0.78 -2.18 22.22
C PRO A 112 -2.28 -2.25 22.50
N LEU A 113 -2.98 -1.19 22.09
CA LEU A 113 -4.43 -1.12 22.22
C LEU A 113 -5.14 -2.06 21.23
N TYR A 114 -4.56 -2.21 20.05
CA TYR A 114 -5.04 -3.08 19.00
C TYR A 114 -3.91 -3.49 18.05
N VAL A 115 -4.14 -4.57 17.31
CA VAL A 115 -3.34 -4.95 16.15
C VAL A 115 -4.14 -4.62 14.89
N ARG A 116 -3.51 -4.01 13.89
CA ARG A 116 -4.09 -3.73 12.58
C ARG A 116 -3.47 -4.63 11.54
N MET A 117 -4.28 -5.38 10.81
CA MET A 117 -3.83 -6.24 9.71
C MET A 117 -4.94 -6.48 8.69
N GLN A 118 -4.60 -7.05 7.54
CA GLN A 118 -5.58 -7.46 6.56
C GLN A 118 -6.36 -8.69 7.03
N VAL A 119 -7.71 -8.60 6.95
CA VAL A 119 -8.63 -9.69 7.28
C VAL A 119 -9.61 -9.87 6.12
N GLU A 120 -9.81 -11.11 5.68
CA GLU A 120 -10.75 -11.46 4.61
C GLU A 120 -12.08 -11.92 5.18
N HIS A 121 -12.05 -12.75 6.21
CA HIS A 121 -13.23 -13.34 6.84
C HIS A 121 -13.48 -12.69 8.21
N VAL A 122 -14.20 -11.58 8.18
CA VAL A 122 -14.44 -10.80 9.39
C VAL A 122 -15.33 -11.58 10.38
N SER A 123 -14.81 -11.79 11.57
CA SER A 123 -15.53 -12.40 12.67
C SER A 123 -15.15 -11.71 14.01
N PRO A 124 -16.01 -11.72 15.04
CA PRO A 124 -15.61 -11.19 16.35
C PRO A 124 -14.33 -11.85 16.85
N PRO A 125 -13.37 -11.08 17.43
CA PRO A 125 -13.50 -9.69 17.89
C PRO A 125 -13.04 -8.63 16.88
N VAL A 126 -12.82 -8.98 15.60
CA VAL A 126 -12.38 -8.06 14.55
C VAL A 126 -13.40 -6.94 14.36
N THR A 127 -12.94 -5.71 14.22
CA THR A 127 -13.78 -4.53 14.03
C THR A 127 -13.25 -3.65 12.91
N GLY A 128 -14.11 -2.81 12.34
CA GLY A 128 -13.70 -1.85 11.33
C GLY A 128 -12.53 -0.98 11.80
N PRO A 129 -11.63 -0.59 10.90
CA PRO A 129 -10.43 0.15 11.28
C PRO A 129 -10.79 1.58 11.70
N LEU A 130 -10.06 2.11 12.69
CA LEU A 130 -10.17 3.51 13.09
C LEU A 130 -9.77 4.47 11.95
N GLU A 131 -8.98 3.98 11.01
CA GLU A 131 -8.56 4.67 9.79
C GLU A 131 -8.71 3.69 8.62
N HIS A 132 -9.31 4.13 7.51
CA HIS A 132 -9.50 3.28 6.34
C HIS A 132 -8.17 2.82 5.75
N GLY A 133 -8.17 1.64 5.14
CA GLY A 133 -7.05 1.13 4.34
C GLY A 133 -6.84 1.95 3.05
N TRP A 134 -5.96 1.46 2.17
CA TRP A 134 -5.55 2.19 0.97
C TRP A 134 -6.41 1.84 -0.24
N TYR A 135 -6.83 0.57 -0.38
CA TYR A 135 -7.68 0.04 -1.45
C TYR A 135 -8.08 -1.41 -1.14
N GLU A 136 -9.03 -1.94 -1.87
CA GLU A 136 -9.54 -3.31 -1.73
C GLU A 136 -9.54 -4.10 -3.06
N ARG A 137 -9.11 -3.46 -4.15
CA ARG A 137 -8.95 -4.08 -5.46
C ARG A 137 -7.73 -3.53 -6.14
N GLU A 138 -7.03 -4.38 -6.88
CA GLU A 138 -5.89 -3.97 -7.70
C GLU A 138 -5.93 -4.64 -9.07
N ILE A 139 -5.16 -4.09 -10.00
CA ILE A 139 -4.92 -4.70 -11.30
C ILE A 139 -3.56 -5.37 -11.28
N VAL A 140 -3.51 -6.59 -11.79
CA VAL A 140 -2.26 -7.35 -11.95
C VAL A 140 -1.99 -7.60 -13.43
N VAL A 141 -0.76 -7.38 -13.84
CA VAL A 141 -0.26 -7.69 -15.19
C VAL A 141 0.55 -8.98 -15.09
N ASP A 142 0.17 -9.96 -15.91
CA ASP A 142 0.94 -11.20 -16.08
C ASP A 142 2.15 -10.91 -16.98
N LEU A 143 3.35 -11.17 -16.45
CA LEU A 143 4.62 -10.99 -17.14
C LEU A 143 5.21 -12.32 -17.65
N THR A 144 4.52 -13.45 -17.47
CA THR A 144 5.01 -14.76 -17.93
C THR A 144 5.04 -14.91 -19.46
N PRO A 145 4.06 -14.37 -20.25
CA PRO A 145 4.08 -14.51 -21.70
C PRO A 145 5.22 -13.70 -22.35
N ASP A 146 5.53 -14.01 -23.60
CA ASP A 146 6.48 -13.23 -24.41
C ASP A 146 6.06 -11.76 -24.47
N THR A 147 7.03 -10.87 -24.59
CA THR A 147 6.86 -9.41 -24.59
C THR A 147 5.80 -8.94 -25.60
N GLU A 148 5.78 -9.54 -26.79
CA GLU A 148 4.80 -9.22 -27.83
C GLU A 148 3.38 -9.61 -27.42
N LYS A 149 3.22 -10.73 -26.73
CA LYS A 149 1.91 -11.18 -26.22
C LYS A 149 1.43 -10.29 -25.06
N ILE A 150 2.33 -9.87 -24.17
CA ILE A 150 2.01 -8.91 -23.11
C ILE A 150 1.52 -7.61 -23.74
N PHE A 151 2.25 -7.06 -24.71
CA PHE A 151 1.84 -5.83 -25.40
C PHE A 151 0.51 -6.00 -26.14
N ALA A 152 0.28 -7.12 -26.81
CA ALA A 152 -0.95 -7.43 -27.52
C ALA A 152 -2.18 -7.51 -26.59
N ALA A 153 -1.98 -7.95 -25.34
CA ALA A 153 -3.04 -8.02 -24.33
C ALA A 153 -3.51 -6.65 -23.82
N PHE A 154 -2.73 -5.61 -23.97
CA PHE A 154 -3.14 -4.25 -23.60
C PHE A 154 -4.33 -3.79 -24.44
N ARG A 155 -5.14 -2.90 -23.89
CA ARG A 155 -6.23 -2.27 -24.66
C ARG A 155 -5.66 -1.54 -25.88
N PRO A 156 -6.38 -1.46 -27.00
CA PRO A 156 -5.94 -0.73 -28.19
C PRO A 156 -5.49 0.70 -27.90
N ASN A 157 -6.20 1.39 -27.00
CA ASN A 157 -5.85 2.74 -26.57
C ASN A 157 -4.43 2.83 -25.99
N ALA A 158 -4.06 1.92 -25.05
CA ALA A 158 -2.71 1.91 -24.48
C ALA A 158 -1.64 1.72 -25.54
N ARG A 159 -1.81 0.71 -26.42
CA ARG A 159 -0.87 0.44 -27.50
C ARG A 159 -0.66 1.64 -28.44
N ASN A 160 -1.76 2.36 -28.73
CA ASN A 160 -1.70 3.58 -29.55
C ASN A 160 -0.97 4.72 -28.83
N LEU A 161 -1.23 4.91 -27.53
CA LEU A 161 -0.60 5.96 -26.75
C LEU A 161 0.89 5.69 -26.51
N ILE A 162 1.30 4.43 -26.33
CA ILE A 162 2.71 4.01 -26.26
C ILE A 162 3.42 4.37 -27.58
N ARG A 163 2.91 3.93 -28.74
CA ARG A 163 3.49 4.26 -30.04
C ARG A 163 3.51 5.75 -30.33
N LYS A 164 2.52 6.48 -29.84
CA LYS A 164 2.49 7.95 -29.97
C LYS A 164 3.57 8.60 -29.11
N ALA A 165 3.81 8.10 -27.89
CA ALA A 165 4.88 8.59 -27.03
C ALA A 165 6.27 8.38 -27.66
N GLU A 166 6.52 7.19 -28.25
CA GLU A 166 7.75 6.90 -29.00
C GLU A 166 7.95 7.89 -30.15
N LYS A 167 6.89 8.13 -30.97
CA LYS A 167 6.95 9.09 -32.09
C LYS A 167 7.15 10.53 -31.65
N LEU A 168 6.75 10.88 -30.43
CA LEU A 168 6.95 12.21 -29.84
C LEU A 168 8.32 12.35 -29.16
N GLY A 169 9.22 11.36 -29.33
CA GLY A 169 10.58 11.42 -28.81
C GLY A 169 10.67 11.27 -27.29
N VAL A 170 9.71 10.56 -26.67
CA VAL A 170 9.83 10.19 -25.26
C VAL A 170 10.90 9.11 -25.13
N GLU A 171 11.90 9.37 -24.31
CA GLU A 171 12.95 8.42 -23.97
C GLU A 171 12.76 7.91 -22.55
N VAL A 172 12.82 6.60 -22.34
CA VAL A 172 12.77 5.99 -21.01
C VAL A 172 14.14 5.46 -20.63
N ARG A 173 14.60 5.79 -19.44
CA ARG A 173 15.90 5.38 -18.91
C ARG A 173 15.74 4.83 -17.50
N THR A 174 16.45 3.75 -17.18
CA THR A 174 16.72 3.34 -15.81
C THR A 174 17.81 4.24 -15.25
N VAL A 175 17.60 4.79 -14.08
CA VAL A 175 18.64 5.59 -13.39
C VAL A 175 19.64 4.64 -12.74
N GLU A 176 20.92 4.96 -12.82
CA GLU A 176 21.98 4.23 -12.11
C GLU A 176 21.80 4.40 -10.60
N ARG A 177 21.99 3.32 -9.85
CA ARG A 177 21.68 3.24 -8.42
C ARG A 177 22.41 4.30 -7.60
N GLU A 178 23.66 4.54 -7.89
CA GLU A 178 24.52 5.50 -7.19
C GLU A 178 23.99 6.93 -7.29
N ARG A 179 23.18 7.20 -8.30
CA ARG A 179 22.58 8.52 -8.56
C ARG A 179 21.16 8.67 -8.08
N TRP A 180 20.52 7.60 -7.57
CA TRP A 180 19.08 7.63 -7.26
C TRP A 180 18.70 8.75 -6.29
N ALA A 181 19.37 8.87 -5.13
CA ALA A 181 19.03 9.87 -4.13
C ALA A 181 19.22 11.29 -4.64
N GLU A 182 20.34 11.56 -5.36
CA GLU A 182 20.60 12.87 -5.94
C GLU A 182 19.56 13.24 -7.01
N VAL A 183 19.39 12.39 -8.02
CA VAL A 183 18.44 12.62 -9.11
C VAL A 183 17.02 12.77 -8.58
N PHE A 184 16.64 11.91 -7.60
CA PHE A 184 15.32 12.03 -7.02
C PHE A 184 15.10 13.38 -6.36
N ARG A 185 16.01 13.82 -5.50
CA ARG A 185 15.91 15.08 -4.78
C ARG A 185 15.91 16.29 -5.73
N THR A 186 16.77 16.30 -6.73
CA THR A 186 17.02 17.48 -7.57
C THR A 186 16.06 17.57 -8.76
N GLU A 187 15.68 16.44 -9.36
CA GLU A 187 14.94 16.41 -10.62
C GLU A 187 13.52 15.83 -10.48
N LEU A 188 13.34 14.78 -9.66
CA LEU A 188 12.12 13.99 -9.66
C LEU A 188 11.12 14.40 -8.57
N PHE A 189 11.59 14.84 -7.41
CA PHE A 189 10.72 15.29 -6.33
C PHE A 189 9.86 16.50 -6.72
N PRO A 190 10.33 17.50 -7.49
CA PRO A 190 9.46 18.56 -8.00
C PRO A 190 8.28 18.03 -8.83
N ILE A 191 8.47 16.96 -9.61
CA ILE A 191 7.40 16.31 -10.38
C ILE A 191 6.37 15.67 -9.44
N MET A 192 6.81 15.08 -8.30
CA MET A 192 5.90 14.58 -7.28
C MET A 192 5.07 15.71 -6.65
N GLN A 193 5.70 16.82 -6.32
CA GLN A 193 5.00 17.97 -5.76
C GLN A 193 3.94 18.52 -6.74
N GLU A 194 4.27 18.62 -8.02
CA GLU A 194 3.32 19.02 -9.08
C GLU A 194 2.16 18.02 -9.17
N THR A 195 2.46 16.73 -9.14
CA THR A 195 1.46 15.65 -9.18
C THR A 195 0.52 15.72 -7.97
N ALA A 196 1.07 15.84 -6.78
CA ALA A 196 0.31 15.92 -5.52
C ALA A 196 -0.61 17.14 -5.48
N ALA A 197 -0.09 18.31 -5.89
CA ALA A 197 -0.87 19.55 -5.97
C ALA A 197 -2.02 19.46 -6.99
N ARG A 198 -1.76 18.82 -8.14
CA ARG A 198 -2.76 18.64 -9.20
C ARG A 198 -3.85 17.65 -8.80
N ASP A 199 -3.49 16.54 -8.18
CA ASP A 199 -4.39 15.42 -7.92
C ASP A 199 -4.99 15.47 -6.49
N GLY A 200 -4.59 16.48 -5.69
CA GLY A 200 -5.21 16.80 -4.39
C GLY A 200 -4.83 15.84 -3.26
N PHE A 201 -3.63 15.26 -3.28
CA PHE A 201 -3.13 14.41 -2.19
C PHE A 201 -1.86 14.99 -1.55
N SER A 202 -1.49 14.47 -0.38
CA SER A 202 -0.22 14.80 0.28
C SER A 202 0.81 13.73 -0.03
N SER A 203 1.92 14.12 -0.66
CA SER A 203 3.08 13.24 -0.83
C SER A 203 3.88 13.12 0.48
N PHE A 204 4.71 12.11 0.58
CA PHE A 204 5.81 12.11 1.53
C PHE A 204 6.81 13.22 1.19
N ASP A 205 7.71 13.54 2.11
CA ASP A 205 8.85 14.43 1.83
C ASP A 205 9.94 13.73 1.01
N SER A 206 10.93 14.48 0.53
CA SER A 206 12.01 13.90 -0.29
C SER A 206 12.85 12.89 0.49
N VAL A 207 13.03 13.12 1.80
CA VAL A 207 13.82 12.25 2.67
C VAL A 207 13.24 10.83 2.71
N PHE A 208 11.92 10.72 2.75
CA PHE A 208 11.26 9.41 2.69
C PHE A 208 11.63 8.63 1.42
N TYR A 209 11.55 9.26 0.25
CA TYR A 209 11.88 8.60 -1.02
C TYR A 209 13.37 8.33 -1.16
N GLU A 210 14.23 9.24 -0.72
CA GLU A 210 15.68 9.05 -0.72
C GLU A 210 16.06 7.87 0.18
N THR A 211 15.48 7.78 1.38
CA THR A 211 15.68 6.64 2.29
C THR A 211 15.16 5.34 1.68
N LEU A 212 13.96 5.37 1.07
CA LEU A 212 13.41 4.21 0.37
C LEU A 212 14.36 3.68 -0.70
N LEU A 213 14.87 4.58 -1.56
CA LEU A 213 15.78 4.24 -2.65
C LEU A 213 17.12 3.71 -2.14
N THR A 214 17.62 4.25 -1.05
CA THR A 214 18.89 3.83 -0.45
C THR A 214 18.78 2.46 0.22
N GLU A 215 17.78 2.28 1.09
CA GLU A 215 17.67 1.10 1.94
C GLU A 215 17.14 -0.13 1.18
N LEU A 216 16.20 0.06 0.26
CA LEU A 216 15.58 -1.03 -0.49
C LEU A 216 16.17 -1.24 -1.89
N GLY A 217 17.33 -0.62 -2.19
CA GLY A 217 17.89 -0.55 -3.53
C GLY A 217 17.87 -1.85 -4.35
N ASP A 218 18.20 -3.00 -3.75
CA ASP A 218 18.20 -4.29 -4.46
C ASP A 218 16.78 -4.80 -4.79
N HIS A 219 15.77 -4.21 -4.16
CA HIS A 219 14.35 -4.55 -4.31
C HIS A 219 13.57 -3.47 -5.06
N LEU A 220 14.26 -2.48 -5.65
CA LEU A 220 13.63 -1.37 -6.35
C LEU A 220 14.18 -1.19 -7.76
N ARG A 221 13.39 -0.51 -8.59
CA ARG A 221 13.82 0.09 -9.83
C ARG A 221 13.28 1.50 -9.94
N LEU A 222 14.17 2.44 -10.24
CA LEU A 222 13.81 3.81 -10.55
C LEU A 222 13.96 4.05 -12.06
N MET A 223 12.84 4.34 -12.72
CA MET A 223 12.81 4.60 -14.17
C MET A 223 12.21 5.98 -14.43
N VAL A 224 12.74 6.67 -15.41
CA VAL A 224 12.39 8.05 -15.74
C VAL A 224 12.14 8.19 -17.23
N ALA A 225 11.05 8.85 -17.59
CA ALA A 225 10.75 9.28 -18.96
C ALA A 225 11.20 10.72 -19.17
N TYR A 226 11.92 10.94 -20.24
CA TYR A 226 12.46 12.23 -20.65
C TYR A 226 11.82 12.69 -21.96
N VAL A 227 11.67 14.00 -22.10
CA VAL A 227 11.30 14.68 -23.34
C VAL A 227 12.29 15.83 -23.54
N GLU A 228 12.97 15.88 -24.68
CA GLU A 228 14.00 16.87 -24.96
C GLU A 228 15.04 16.98 -23.82
N GLY A 229 15.45 15.84 -23.27
CA GLY A 229 16.41 15.75 -22.18
C GLY A 229 15.90 16.15 -20.79
N LYS A 230 14.62 16.54 -20.64
CA LYS A 230 14.02 16.92 -19.35
C LYS A 230 13.18 15.78 -18.79
N PRO A 231 13.29 15.44 -17.50
CA PRO A 231 12.45 14.43 -16.87
C PRO A 231 11.00 14.94 -16.80
N VAL A 232 10.05 14.14 -17.28
CA VAL A 232 8.63 14.51 -17.30
C VAL A 232 7.76 13.54 -16.50
N SER A 233 8.19 12.30 -16.33
CA SER A 233 7.49 11.29 -15.53
C SER A 233 8.51 10.28 -14.98
N TRP A 234 8.21 9.72 -13.82
CA TRP A 234 9.03 8.68 -13.22
C TRP A 234 8.16 7.66 -12.51
N LEU A 235 8.72 6.48 -12.30
CA LEU A 235 8.13 5.43 -11.47
C LEU A 235 9.20 4.72 -10.63
N ILE A 236 8.79 4.27 -9.45
CA ILE A 236 9.51 3.32 -8.62
C ILE A 236 8.67 2.04 -8.58
N THR A 237 9.27 0.93 -8.97
CA THR A 237 8.70 -0.41 -8.73
C THR A 237 9.43 -1.06 -7.57
N THR A 238 8.70 -1.87 -6.79
CA THR A 238 9.31 -2.81 -5.85
C THR A 238 9.29 -4.20 -6.44
N GLU A 239 10.24 -5.05 -6.06
CA GLU A 239 10.29 -6.43 -6.48
C GLU A 239 10.78 -7.34 -5.37
N TYR A 240 10.12 -8.48 -5.18
CA TYR A 240 10.57 -9.53 -4.28
C TYR A 240 10.12 -10.90 -4.80
N ARG A 241 11.09 -11.82 -4.98
CA ARG A 241 10.87 -13.21 -5.37
C ARG A 241 9.93 -13.40 -6.57
N GLY A 242 10.13 -12.61 -7.62
CA GLY A 242 9.40 -12.75 -8.88
C GLY A 242 8.04 -12.04 -8.92
N TYR A 243 7.68 -11.29 -7.88
CA TYR A 243 6.52 -10.41 -7.87
C TYR A 243 6.95 -8.95 -7.76
N ALA A 244 6.50 -8.14 -8.69
CA ALA A 244 6.78 -6.70 -8.71
C ALA A 244 5.52 -5.90 -8.41
N VAL A 245 5.70 -4.68 -7.91
CA VAL A 245 4.61 -3.72 -7.67
C VAL A 245 4.98 -2.36 -8.25
N TYR A 246 4.10 -1.76 -9.03
CA TYR A 246 4.12 -0.35 -9.40
C TYR A 246 3.79 0.49 -8.16
N TYR A 247 4.83 0.91 -7.44
CA TYR A 247 4.70 1.37 -6.06
C TYR A 247 4.47 2.88 -5.96
N PHE A 248 5.36 3.69 -6.56
CA PHE A 248 5.22 5.14 -6.64
C PHE A 248 5.42 5.61 -8.08
N ALA A 249 4.68 6.63 -8.47
CA ALA A 249 4.87 7.29 -9.75
C ALA A 249 4.40 8.75 -9.68
N ALA A 250 5.02 9.58 -10.51
CA ALA A 250 4.60 10.94 -10.71
C ALA A 250 4.73 11.36 -12.18
N SER A 251 3.94 12.34 -12.59
CA SER A 251 3.97 12.87 -13.94
C SER A 251 3.65 14.36 -13.98
N SER A 252 4.46 15.12 -14.67
CA SER A 252 4.23 16.54 -14.95
C SER A 252 3.06 16.74 -15.92
N ARG A 253 2.65 17.98 -16.12
CA ARG A 253 1.64 18.34 -17.16
C ARG A 253 2.15 18.00 -18.56
N ASP A 254 3.44 18.15 -18.81
CA ASP A 254 4.03 17.86 -20.12
C ASP A 254 4.09 16.35 -20.40
N ALA A 255 4.26 15.52 -19.39
CA ALA A 255 4.14 14.07 -19.52
C ALA A 255 2.78 13.63 -20.11
N ARG A 256 1.70 14.34 -19.78
CA ARG A 256 0.35 14.04 -20.32
C ARG A 256 0.23 14.37 -21.80
N LYS A 257 0.85 15.45 -22.26
CA LYS A 257 0.83 15.84 -23.68
C LYS A 257 1.57 14.83 -24.56
N THR A 258 2.62 14.23 -24.02
CA THR A 258 3.47 13.27 -24.72
C THR A 258 3.11 11.81 -24.47
N ASN A 259 2.12 11.53 -23.58
CA ASN A 259 1.73 10.20 -23.15
C ASN A 259 2.87 9.40 -22.49
N ALA A 260 3.88 10.08 -21.96
CA ALA A 260 5.06 9.48 -21.37
C ALA A 260 4.77 8.40 -20.29
N PRO A 261 3.75 8.54 -19.40
CA PRO A 261 3.45 7.49 -18.42
C PRO A 261 3.08 6.13 -19.04
N TYR A 262 2.51 6.11 -20.25
CA TYR A 262 2.16 4.86 -20.93
C TYR A 262 3.40 4.13 -21.43
N LEU A 263 4.33 4.84 -22.06
CA LEU A 263 5.59 4.27 -22.50
C LEU A 263 6.46 3.88 -21.31
N LEU A 264 6.53 4.73 -20.28
CA LEU A 264 7.30 4.46 -19.06
C LEU A 264 6.87 3.16 -18.38
N LEU A 265 5.56 2.94 -18.22
CA LEU A 265 5.05 1.72 -17.59
C LEU A 265 5.27 0.47 -18.49
N TRP A 266 5.18 0.63 -19.81
CA TRP A 266 5.50 -0.44 -20.76
C TRP A 266 6.97 -0.85 -20.67
N GLU A 267 7.89 0.11 -20.69
CA GLU A 267 9.33 -0.14 -20.52
C GLU A 267 9.63 -0.80 -19.17
N ALA A 268 8.93 -0.39 -18.11
CA ALA A 268 9.06 -1.02 -16.80
C ALA A 268 8.67 -2.51 -16.84
N PHE A 269 7.60 -2.89 -17.51
CA PHE A 269 7.23 -4.31 -17.63
C PHE A 269 8.29 -5.14 -18.35
N LYS A 270 8.95 -4.58 -19.37
CA LYS A 270 10.05 -5.27 -20.05
C LYS A 270 11.23 -5.50 -19.10
N VAL A 271 11.65 -4.44 -18.40
CA VAL A 271 12.76 -4.53 -17.43
C VAL A 271 12.43 -5.51 -16.29
N LEU A 272 11.21 -5.45 -15.76
CA LEU A 272 10.79 -6.38 -14.70
C LEU A 272 10.74 -7.83 -15.16
N LYS A 273 10.27 -8.08 -16.38
CA LYS A 273 10.28 -9.42 -16.97
C LYS A 273 11.68 -9.94 -17.17
N GLU A 274 12.60 -9.14 -17.71
CA GLU A 274 14.02 -9.49 -17.88
C GLU A 274 14.70 -9.79 -16.53
N ALA A 275 14.27 -9.10 -15.45
CA ALA A 275 14.70 -9.37 -14.08
C ALA A 275 14.08 -10.66 -13.47
N GLY A 276 13.24 -11.38 -14.22
CA GLY A 276 12.65 -12.65 -13.79
C GLY A 276 11.33 -12.51 -13.01
N ASN A 277 10.72 -11.31 -13.00
CA ASN A 277 9.41 -11.17 -12.41
C ASN A 277 8.32 -11.79 -13.31
N THR A 278 7.39 -12.52 -12.70
CA THR A 278 6.28 -13.20 -13.37
C THR A 278 4.99 -12.40 -13.35
N ALA A 279 4.87 -11.43 -12.47
CA ALA A 279 3.70 -10.56 -12.35
C ALA A 279 4.08 -9.17 -11.84
N CYS A 280 3.23 -8.17 -12.17
CA CYS A 280 3.32 -6.83 -11.63
C CYS A 280 1.95 -6.35 -11.17
N GLY A 281 1.80 -6.13 -9.85
CA GLY A 281 0.65 -5.46 -9.25
C GLY A 281 0.71 -3.96 -9.55
N LEU A 282 -0.40 -3.38 -10.02
CA LEU A 282 -0.49 -1.94 -10.30
C LEU A 282 -1.10 -1.15 -9.14
N THR A 283 -1.22 -1.76 -7.96
CA THR A 283 -1.84 -1.16 -6.78
C THR A 283 -3.33 -0.80 -6.98
N GLY A 284 -3.89 -0.03 -6.04
CA GLY A 284 -5.31 0.19 -5.91
C GLY A 284 -6.03 0.75 -7.13
N ILE A 285 -7.27 0.30 -7.31
CA ILE A 285 -8.25 0.82 -8.24
C ILE A 285 -9.55 1.17 -7.51
N GLU A 286 -10.41 1.92 -8.20
CA GLU A 286 -11.70 2.33 -7.72
C GLU A 286 -12.56 1.16 -7.23
N SER A 287 -13.23 1.38 -6.11
CA SER A 287 -14.31 0.58 -5.58
C SER A 287 -15.33 1.47 -4.88
N GLU A 288 -16.39 0.89 -4.35
CA GLU A 288 -17.42 1.64 -3.62
C GLU A 288 -16.84 2.41 -2.42
N ASN A 289 -15.87 1.79 -1.72
CA ASN A 289 -15.21 2.40 -0.56
C ASN A 289 -14.08 3.37 -0.93
N TYR A 290 -13.55 3.29 -2.16
CA TYR A 290 -12.42 4.09 -2.64
C TYR A 290 -12.71 4.78 -3.99
N PRO A 291 -13.75 5.63 -4.09
CA PRO A 291 -14.14 6.28 -5.35
C PRO A 291 -13.08 7.30 -5.84
N SER A 292 -12.23 7.79 -4.95
CA SER A 292 -11.14 8.72 -5.31
C SER A 292 -10.10 8.12 -6.27
N LEU A 293 -10.06 6.78 -6.42
CA LEU A 293 -9.15 6.09 -7.33
C LEU A 293 -9.65 6.00 -8.77
N ALA A 294 -10.81 6.58 -9.13
CA ALA A 294 -11.40 6.50 -10.48
C ALA A 294 -10.44 6.91 -11.60
N ASN A 295 -9.71 8.02 -11.40
CA ASN A 295 -8.78 8.55 -12.40
C ASN A 295 -7.63 7.58 -12.71
N VAL A 296 -7.02 7.01 -11.66
CA VAL A 296 -5.92 6.03 -11.83
C VAL A 296 -6.42 4.68 -12.33
N THR A 297 -7.66 4.32 -12.02
CA THR A 297 -8.31 3.10 -12.52
C THR A 297 -8.38 3.07 -14.03
N THR A 298 -8.79 4.18 -14.64
CA THR A 298 -8.87 4.29 -16.11
C THR A 298 -7.51 4.07 -16.76
N PHE A 299 -6.44 4.62 -16.19
CA PHE A 299 -5.08 4.39 -16.66
C PHE A 299 -4.66 2.91 -16.53
N LYS A 300 -4.78 2.33 -15.33
CA LYS A 300 -4.35 0.96 -15.02
C LYS A 300 -5.09 -0.11 -15.85
N ARG A 301 -6.39 0.08 -16.07
CA ARG A 301 -7.22 -0.82 -16.89
C ARG A 301 -6.82 -0.90 -18.36
N ASN A 302 -5.95 0.00 -18.83
CA ASN A 302 -5.40 -0.08 -20.18
C ASN A 302 -4.37 -1.21 -20.32
N PHE A 303 -3.73 -1.64 -19.23
CA PHE A 303 -2.63 -2.60 -19.26
C PHE A 303 -3.06 -4.03 -18.89
N SER A 304 -4.13 -4.20 -18.11
CA SER A 304 -4.66 -5.54 -17.80
C SER A 304 -6.15 -5.48 -17.48
N LYS A 305 -6.81 -6.63 -17.69
CA LYS A 305 -8.22 -6.87 -17.28
C LYS A 305 -8.29 -7.66 -15.96
N THR A 306 -7.17 -8.22 -15.51
CA THR A 306 -7.12 -9.03 -14.30
C THR A 306 -7.25 -8.14 -13.08
N VAL A 307 -8.34 -8.28 -12.36
CA VAL A 307 -8.62 -7.58 -11.10
C VAL A 307 -8.51 -8.60 -9.97
N VAL A 308 -7.73 -8.27 -8.96
CA VAL A 308 -7.57 -9.08 -7.75
C VAL A 308 -8.18 -8.33 -6.58
N THR A 309 -8.93 -9.03 -5.74
CA THR A 309 -9.41 -8.50 -4.46
C THR A 309 -8.27 -8.54 -3.45
N VAL A 310 -8.03 -7.42 -2.79
CA VAL A 310 -7.07 -7.31 -1.71
C VAL A 310 -7.83 -7.28 -0.39
N PRO A 311 -7.51 -8.14 0.57
CA PRO A 311 -8.19 -8.16 1.85
C PRO A 311 -8.11 -6.80 2.53
N THR A 312 -9.23 -6.35 3.06
CA THR A 312 -9.32 -5.05 3.74
C THR A 312 -8.61 -5.09 5.10
N THR A 313 -8.06 -3.95 5.47
CA THR A 313 -7.42 -3.78 6.79
C THR A 313 -8.47 -3.61 7.89
N TYR A 314 -8.33 -4.37 8.98
CA TYR A 314 -9.18 -4.31 10.17
C TYR A 314 -8.37 -4.16 11.44
N ASP A 315 -9.03 -3.73 12.51
CA ASP A 315 -8.45 -3.65 13.85
C ASP A 315 -8.89 -4.86 14.69
N ILE A 316 -7.93 -5.46 15.39
CA ILE A 316 -8.12 -6.52 16.36
C ILE A 316 -7.91 -5.89 17.75
N PRO A 317 -8.97 -5.53 18.48
CA PRO A 317 -8.85 -4.93 19.80
C PRO A 317 -8.20 -5.89 20.80
N LEU A 318 -7.14 -5.46 21.46
CA LEU A 318 -6.51 -6.20 22.57
C LEU A 318 -7.13 -5.80 23.90
N HIS A 319 -7.55 -4.54 24.03
CA HIS A 319 -8.27 -4.00 25.19
C HIS A 319 -9.63 -3.43 24.74
N PRO A 320 -10.68 -4.27 24.63
CA PRO A 320 -11.95 -3.88 24.00
C PRO A 320 -12.61 -2.64 24.58
N LEU A 321 -12.57 -2.44 25.90
CA LEU A 321 -13.17 -1.26 26.55
C LEU A 321 -12.39 0.02 26.22
N ARG A 322 -11.06 -0.03 26.28
CA ARG A 322 -10.19 1.11 25.91
C ARG A 322 -10.33 1.43 24.44
N TYR A 323 -10.43 0.41 23.57
CA TYR A 323 -10.62 0.60 22.13
C TYR A 323 -11.97 1.28 21.82
N ARG A 324 -13.07 0.81 22.42
CA ARG A 324 -14.41 1.43 22.24
C ARG A 324 -14.44 2.88 22.71
N ALA A 325 -13.79 3.18 23.83
CA ALA A 325 -13.68 4.57 24.32
C ALA A 325 -12.94 5.45 23.32
N LEU A 326 -11.84 4.97 22.76
CA LEU A 326 -11.09 5.67 21.72
C LEU A 326 -11.93 5.86 20.43
N GLU A 327 -12.58 4.82 19.96
CA GLU A 327 -13.45 4.86 18.78
C GLU A 327 -14.55 5.93 18.94
N THR A 328 -15.21 5.93 20.11
CA THR A 328 -16.23 6.91 20.45
C THR A 328 -15.67 8.34 20.46
N ALA A 329 -14.53 8.55 21.10
CA ALA A 329 -13.87 9.87 21.16
C ALA A 329 -13.49 10.38 19.76
N LEU A 330 -13.02 9.49 18.87
CA LEU A 330 -12.69 9.86 17.50
C LEU A 330 -13.92 10.18 16.66
N ARG A 331 -15.00 9.42 16.83
CA ARG A 331 -16.28 9.70 16.17
C ARG A 331 -16.81 11.07 16.57
N LEU A 332 -16.86 11.35 17.86
CA LEU A 332 -17.30 12.66 18.37
C LEU A 332 -16.44 13.81 17.83
N ARG A 333 -15.13 13.61 17.75
CA ARG A 333 -14.22 14.61 17.18
C ARG A 333 -14.45 14.87 15.68
N ARG A 334 -14.81 13.83 14.91
CA ARG A 334 -15.15 13.97 13.48
C ARG A 334 -16.48 14.69 13.28
N GLU A 335 -17.45 14.47 14.16
CA GLU A 335 -18.80 15.05 14.09
C GLU A 335 -18.88 16.49 14.66
N ALA A 336 -17.98 16.85 15.59
CA ALA A 336 -17.95 18.14 16.26
C ALA A 336 -17.95 19.37 15.30
N PRO A 337 -17.19 19.39 14.18
CA PRO A 337 -17.25 20.50 13.23
C PRO A 337 -18.63 20.66 12.58
N GLY A 338 -19.34 19.54 12.35
CA GLY A 338 -20.69 19.51 11.80
C GLY A 338 -21.74 20.02 12.81
N MET A 339 -21.60 19.67 14.08
CA MET A 339 -22.46 20.17 15.15
C MET A 339 -22.30 21.68 15.38
N LEU A 340 -21.07 22.17 15.44
CA LEU A 340 -20.79 23.61 15.58
C LEU A 340 -21.36 24.40 14.40
N ARG A 341 -21.31 23.88 13.19
CA ARG A 341 -21.89 24.49 12.01
C ARG A 341 -23.44 24.48 12.06
N ARG A 342 -24.07 23.39 12.54
CA ARG A 342 -25.53 23.30 12.73
C ARG A 342 -26.03 24.22 13.83
N VAL A 343 -25.32 24.32 14.95
CA VAL A 343 -25.64 25.28 16.03
C VAL A 343 -25.52 26.72 15.54
N ARG A 344 -24.48 27.04 14.75
CA ARG A 344 -24.27 28.40 14.20
C ARG A 344 -25.29 28.77 13.12
N THR A 345 -25.84 27.79 12.36
CA THR A 345 -26.92 28.02 11.41
C THR A 345 -28.30 28.01 12.06
N GLY A 346 -28.48 27.26 13.16
CA GLY A 346 -29.72 27.30 13.97
C GLY A 346 -29.91 28.60 14.71
N LEU A 347 -28.84 29.20 15.25
CA LEU A 347 -28.85 30.50 15.91
C LEU A 347 -29.10 31.70 14.96
N LYS A 348 -28.93 31.52 13.64
CA LYS A 348 -29.27 32.55 12.63
C LYS A 348 -30.72 32.52 12.16
N ARG A 349 -31.53 31.56 12.60
CA ARG A 349 -32.98 31.51 12.39
C ARG A 349 -33.72 31.79 13.69
N GLY A 350 -33.50 32.96 14.26
CA GLY A 350 -34.39 33.53 15.28
C GLY A 350 -35.72 33.93 14.64
N PRO A 351 -36.85 33.90 15.40
CA PRO A 351 -38.18 34.13 14.86
C PRO A 351 -38.32 35.53 14.29
N GLY A 352 -38.74 35.59 13.04
CA GLY A 352 -38.92 36.82 12.30
C GLY A 352 -39.91 37.75 12.97
N ALA A 353 -39.52 39.01 13.05
CA ALA A 353 -40.41 40.12 13.35
C ALA A 353 -41.50 40.20 12.28
N LYS A 354 -42.74 40.04 12.70
CA LYS A 354 -43.90 40.46 11.91
C LYS A 354 -43.83 41.98 11.74
N ALA A 355 -43.66 42.41 10.53
CA ALA A 355 -43.92 43.83 10.18
C ALA A 355 -45.42 44.03 10.13
N GLY A 356 -45.90 44.94 10.97
CA GLY A 356 -47.24 45.50 10.88
C GLY A 356 -47.38 46.43 9.67
N ARG A 357 -48.57 46.42 9.14
CA ARG A 357 -49.08 47.41 8.16
C ARG A 357 -49.09 48.79 8.78
N ASP A 358 -48.72 49.74 7.97
CA ASP A 358 -49.63 50.81 7.46
C ASP A 358 -48.94 51.46 6.23
#